data_6b0c78d6afa26c8d55ad09ee0132c963
#
_entry.id   6b0c78d6afa26c8d55ad09ee0132c963
#
_cell.length_a   1.000
_cell.length_b   1.000
_cell.length_c   1.000
_cell.angle_alpha   90.00
_cell.angle_beta   90.00
_cell.angle_gamma   90.00
#
_symmetry.space_group_name_H-M   'P 1'
#
loop_
_entity.id
_entity.type
_entity.pdbx_description
1 polymer ?
#
loop_
_entity_poly.entity_id
_entity_poly.type
_entity_poly.pdbx_seq_one_letter_code
_entity_poly.pdbx_strand_id
1 'polypeptide(L)'
;YLQVLAYQRMNSDQYEAVKHNELLLDKVQDHFKAQVNVTDADIEEEFRNINEKINLNFVSLTAAKFEKQVKVTDESLQAYFAENQETFRIPEMVSLRYLQFEPQRYLDEVTFEESELERYYRRHLDQFEILEKVKASHILVMVDAEADENTREERRAYAESLLAELKAGADFADLARAKSDDKDSAVKGGSLGYFTRGSMVKPFEETAFSMNPGDTSDVVETTFGYHIIRVEEYTEPGLRSLEEGIDEVKEGLRAEKARQLAFEKAMDAYNINRKTGDLDAAAKANELGVKETGPFALDGYIDGIGRNEEIINTAHLLEDKALAKPVQTEDGVILFGLKARVASYIPELDEVRDLVTAAYRAVESKQLARAAAEQLTADLKADASLAKLAKRAGYDIGETGEFTRTYAPFVPRIGTSEELFDAAFALTDDQKAIDQVFEIQISFVVAEVKERVAADMTALDQAKREELYNSLFARKQTEAIEARLAELRSTAAITISARVQDLVNKEN
;
A
#
# COMPACT_ATOMS: atom_id res chain seq x y z
N TYR A 1 -17.09 -31.99 27.50
CA TYR A 1 -17.71 -30.78 28.02
C TYR A 1 -16.76 -29.98 28.91
N LEU A 2 -16.29 -30.54 30.04
CA LEU A 2 -15.38 -29.86 30.99
C LEU A 2 -14.07 -29.39 30.32
N GLN A 3 -13.51 -30.14 29.37
CA GLN A 3 -12.32 -29.74 28.60
C GLN A 3 -12.59 -28.52 27.70
N VAL A 4 -13.78 -28.43 27.11
CA VAL A 4 -14.18 -27.30 26.28
C VAL A 4 -14.37 -26.05 27.13
N LEU A 5 -15.00 -26.17 28.31
CA LEU A 5 -15.15 -25.06 29.24
C LEU A 5 -13.79 -24.50 29.70
N ALA A 6 -12.85 -25.41 30.03
CA ALA A 6 -11.49 -25.02 30.44
C ALA A 6 -10.71 -24.34 29.29
N TYR A 7 -10.83 -24.86 28.07
CA TYR A 7 -10.21 -24.28 26.88
C TYR A 7 -10.72 -22.88 26.58
N GLN A 8 -12.05 -22.69 26.68
CA GLN A 8 -12.70 -21.40 26.39
C GLN A 8 -12.71 -20.46 27.62
N ARG A 9 -12.18 -20.89 28.76
CA ARG A 9 -12.18 -20.14 30.04
C ARG A 9 -13.56 -19.64 30.45
N MET A 10 -14.59 -20.48 30.25
CA MET A 10 -15.99 -20.19 30.57
C MET A 10 -16.50 -21.13 31.66
N ASN A 11 -17.49 -20.67 32.44
CA ASN A 11 -18.26 -21.56 33.29
C ASN A 11 -19.44 -22.18 32.50
N SER A 12 -20.14 -23.16 33.09
CA SER A 12 -21.26 -23.86 32.46
C SER A 12 -22.35 -22.92 31.98
N ASP A 13 -22.78 -21.98 32.84
CA ASP A 13 -23.86 -21.05 32.52
C ASP A 13 -23.50 -20.10 31.38
N GLN A 14 -22.27 -19.62 31.34
CA GLN A 14 -21.75 -18.79 30.26
C GLN A 14 -21.70 -19.56 28.92
N TYR A 15 -21.22 -20.79 28.95
CA TYR A 15 -21.17 -21.64 27.77
C TYR A 15 -22.53 -21.98 27.24
N GLU A 16 -23.46 -22.33 28.13
CA GLU A 16 -24.87 -22.64 27.77
C GLU A 16 -25.58 -21.41 27.20
N ALA A 17 -25.35 -20.22 27.79
CA ALA A 17 -25.90 -18.97 27.25
C ALA A 17 -25.37 -18.65 25.85
N VAL A 18 -24.03 -18.84 25.60
CA VAL A 18 -23.46 -18.67 24.29
C VAL A 18 -24.06 -19.66 23.29
N LYS A 19 -24.13 -20.94 23.66
CA LYS A 19 -24.71 -21.99 22.79
C LYS A 19 -26.20 -21.79 22.53
N HIS A 20 -26.93 -21.31 23.52
CA HIS A 20 -28.34 -20.94 23.32
C HIS A 20 -28.49 -19.83 22.28
N ASN A 21 -27.65 -18.77 22.38
CA ASN A 21 -27.69 -17.66 21.43
C ASN A 21 -27.26 -18.09 20.03
N GLU A 22 -26.22 -18.93 19.90
CA GLU A 22 -25.78 -19.49 18.60
C GLU A 22 -26.95 -20.29 17.97
N LEU A 23 -27.55 -21.21 18.69
CA LEU A 23 -28.68 -22.02 18.21
C LEU A 23 -29.94 -21.18 17.87
N LEU A 24 -30.17 -20.09 18.61
CA LEU A 24 -31.24 -19.15 18.31
C LEU A 24 -30.98 -18.40 17.02
N LEU A 25 -29.72 -17.94 16.83
CA LEU A 25 -29.29 -17.26 15.62
C LEU A 25 -29.38 -18.17 14.40
N ASP A 26 -28.93 -19.42 14.53
CA ASP A 26 -29.03 -20.42 13.46
C ASP A 26 -30.48 -20.65 13.06
N LYS A 27 -31.37 -20.81 14.03
CA LYS A 27 -32.81 -20.98 13.75
C LYS A 27 -33.46 -19.77 13.08
N VAL A 28 -33.05 -18.56 13.46
CA VAL A 28 -33.52 -17.33 12.83
C VAL A 28 -32.99 -17.25 11.38
N GLN A 29 -31.73 -17.57 11.15
CA GLN A 29 -31.16 -17.62 9.79
C GLN A 29 -31.87 -18.69 8.94
N ASP A 30 -32.07 -19.90 9.47
CA ASP A 30 -32.78 -20.98 8.79
C ASP A 30 -34.22 -20.60 8.42
N HIS A 31 -34.91 -19.84 9.30
CA HIS A 31 -36.24 -19.33 9.00
C HIS A 31 -36.25 -18.41 7.76
N PHE A 32 -35.27 -17.50 7.62
CA PHE A 32 -35.18 -16.64 6.44
C PHE A 32 -34.70 -17.40 5.21
N LYS A 33 -33.73 -18.32 5.35
CA LYS A 33 -33.28 -19.19 4.26
C LYS A 33 -34.44 -20.06 3.71
N ALA A 34 -35.31 -20.54 4.57
CA ALA A 34 -36.45 -21.38 4.15
C ALA A 34 -37.51 -20.63 3.31
N GLN A 35 -37.47 -19.29 3.29
CA GLN A 35 -38.40 -18.48 2.49
C GLN A 35 -37.88 -18.27 1.04
N VAL A 36 -36.63 -18.65 0.77
CA VAL A 36 -36.01 -18.50 -0.55
C VAL A 36 -36.61 -19.55 -1.50
N ASN A 37 -36.99 -19.09 -2.69
CA ASN A 37 -37.45 -19.93 -3.78
C ASN A 37 -36.63 -19.62 -5.03
N VAL A 38 -36.25 -20.65 -5.80
CA VAL A 38 -35.61 -20.55 -7.10
C VAL A 38 -36.55 -21.17 -8.12
N THR A 39 -36.97 -20.40 -9.10
CA THR A 39 -37.88 -20.86 -10.15
C THR A 39 -37.12 -21.27 -11.40
N ASP A 40 -37.74 -22.00 -12.33
CA ASP A 40 -37.16 -22.28 -13.63
C ASP A 40 -36.79 -21.01 -14.41
N ALA A 41 -37.58 -19.95 -14.26
CA ALA A 41 -37.29 -18.65 -14.87
C ALA A 41 -35.98 -18.04 -14.33
N ASP A 42 -35.74 -18.13 -12.99
CA ASP A 42 -34.47 -17.69 -12.41
C ASP A 42 -33.26 -18.44 -12.98
N ILE A 43 -33.41 -19.76 -13.17
CA ILE A 43 -32.35 -20.62 -13.74
C ILE A 43 -32.07 -20.24 -15.18
N GLU A 44 -33.11 -20.02 -15.98
CA GLU A 44 -32.95 -19.63 -17.37
C GLU A 44 -32.34 -18.23 -17.52
N GLU A 45 -32.71 -17.30 -16.65
CA GLU A 45 -32.15 -15.97 -16.61
C GLU A 45 -30.66 -16.02 -16.21
N GLU A 46 -30.30 -16.77 -15.18
CA GLU A 46 -28.90 -16.97 -14.77
C GLU A 46 -28.08 -17.61 -15.88
N PHE A 47 -28.65 -18.64 -16.57
CA PHE A 47 -27.97 -19.25 -17.70
C PHE A 47 -27.71 -18.26 -18.84
N ARG A 48 -28.68 -17.38 -19.14
CA ARG A 48 -28.49 -16.30 -20.11
C ARG A 48 -27.40 -15.33 -19.64
N ASN A 49 -27.44 -14.91 -18.38
CA ASN A 49 -26.46 -13.97 -17.83
C ASN A 49 -25.01 -14.47 -17.91
N ILE A 50 -24.82 -15.78 -17.76
CA ILE A 50 -23.51 -16.43 -17.84
C ILE A 50 -23.05 -16.63 -19.29
N ASN A 51 -23.96 -16.93 -20.22
CA ASN A 51 -23.63 -17.40 -21.56
C ASN A 51 -23.93 -16.38 -22.69
N GLU A 52 -24.76 -15.37 -22.45
CA GLU A 52 -24.93 -14.27 -23.38
C GLU A 52 -23.65 -13.46 -23.43
N LYS A 53 -23.10 -13.27 -24.63
CA LYS A 53 -21.88 -12.49 -24.86
C LYS A 53 -22.16 -11.26 -25.68
N ILE A 54 -21.47 -10.19 -25.32
CA ILE A 54 -21.50 -8.94 -26.06
C ILE A 54 -20.07 -8.48 -26.36
N ASN A 55 -19.89 -7.87 -27.52
CA ASN A 55 -18.65 -7.22 -27.91
C ASN A 55 -18.99 -5.78 -28.34
N LEU A 56 -18.28 -4.81 -27.77
CA LEU A 56 -18.49 -3.39 -28.07
C LEU A 56 -17.34 -2.83 -28.89
N ASN A 57 -17.68 -2.02 -29.89
CA ASN A 57 -16.79 -1.01 -30.37
C ASN A 57 -16.91 0.24 -29.50
N PHE A 58 -15.82 0.91 -29.22
CA PHE A 58 -15.85 2.14 -28.44
C PHE A 58 -14.82 3.17 -28.90
N VAL A 59 -15.12 4.45 -28.66
CA VAL A 59 -14.20 5.57 -28.78
C VAL A 59 -14.04 6.20 -27.41
N SER A 60 -12.80 6.37 -26.96
CA SER A 60 -12.46 7.03 -25.69
C SER A 60 -11.79 8.38 -25.98
N LEU A 61 -12.44 9.45 -25.54
CA LEU A 61 -12.00 10.82 -25.74
C LEU A 61 -11.52 11.41 -24.41
N THR A 62 -10.22 11.65 -24.29
CA THR A 62 -9.62 12.28 -23.11
C THR A 62 -9.39 13.77 -23.36
N ALA A 63 -9.39 14.57 -22.29
CA ALA A 63 -9.05 15.99 -22.35
C ALA A 63 -7.72 16.25 -23.07
N ALA A 64 -6.71 15.41 -22.84
CA ALA A 64 -5.38 15.55 -23.43
C ALA A 64 -5.38 15.60 -24.97
N LYS A 65 -6.32 14.90 -25.63
CA LYS A 65 -6.46 14.95 -27.10
C LYS A 65 -6.90 16.32 -27.62
N PHE A 66 -7.49 17.15 -26.76
CA PHE A 66 -8.07 18.44 -27.12
C PHE A 66 -7.27 19.64 -26.60
N GLU A 67 -6.27 19.46 -25.75
CA GLU A 67 -5.47 20.56 -25.18
C GLU A 67 -4.91 21.54 -26.22
N LYS A 68 -4.46 21.02 -27.36
CA LYS A 68 -3.92 21.85 -28.46
C LYS A 68 -4.98 22.63 -29.21
N GLN A 69 -6.26 22.30 -29.04
CA GLN A 69 -7.38 22.96 -29.67
C GLN A 69 -7.92 24.12 -28.83
N VAL A 70 -7.59 24.13 -27.54
CA VAL A 70 -8.00 25.20 -26.62
C VAL A 70 -7.34 26.52 -27.02
N LYS A 71 -8.17 27.50 -27.34
CA LYS A 71 -7.72 28.87 -27.64
C LYS A 71 -7.62 29.63 -26.30
N VAL A 72 -6.41 30.02 -25.95
CA VAL A 72 -6.16 30.85 -24.78
C VAL A 72 -5.96 32.27 -25.22
N THR A 73 -6.81 33.19 -24.75
CA THR A 73 -6.70 34.63 -24.95
C THR A 73 -6.68 35.34 -23.60
N ASP A 74 -6.20 36.56 -23.56
CA ASP A 74 -6.20 37.35 -22.31
C ASP A 74 -7.62 37.53 -21.78
N GLU A 75 -8.60 37.74 -22.64
CA GLU A 75 -10.00 37.88 -22.24
C GLU A 75 -10.55 36.60 -21.62
N SER A 76 -10.21 35.43 -22.18
CA SER A 76 -10.66 34.13 -21.63
C SER A 76 -10.01 33.83 -20.28
N LEU A 77 -8.73 34.18 -20.10
CA LEU A 77 -8.04 34.01 -18.81
C LEU A 77 -8.58 34.97 -17.74
N GLN A 78 -8.85 36.23 -18.11
CA GLN A 78 -9.46 37.19 -17.19
C GLN A 78 -10.86 36.75 -16.74
N ALA A 79 -11.69 36.28 -17.65
CA ALA A 79 -13.02 35.78 -17.33
C ALA A 79 -12.95 34.55 -16.40
N TYR A 80 -12.13 33.56 -16.76
CA TYR A 80 -11.95 32.34 -15.96
C TYR A 80 -11.39 32.64 -14.57
N PHE A 81 -10.39 33.52 -14.49
CA PHE A 81 -9.82 33.95 -13.21
C PHE A 81 -10.85 34.68 -12.33
N ALA A 82 -11.63 35.58 -12.93
CA ALA A 82 -12.66 36.33 -12.19
C ALA A 82 -13.73 35.41 -11.58
N GLU A 83 -14.10 34.34 -12.27
CA GLU A 83 -15.06 33.35 -11.78
C GLU A 83 -14.47 32.37 -10.75
N ASN A 84 -13.13 32.20 -10.76
CA ASN A 84 -12.45 31.16 -9.96
C ASN A 84 -11.40 31.76 -9.00
N GLN A 85 -11.48 33.02 -8.61
CA GLN A 85 -10.49 33.74 -7.81
C GLN A 85 -10.07 33.00 -6.52
N GLU A 86 -11.03 32.39 -5.83
CA GLU A 86 -10.77 31.65 -4.58
C GLU A 86 -9.89 30.41 -4.79
N THR A 87 -9.97 29.77 -5.96
CA THR A 87 -9.11 28.62 -6.30
C THR A 87 -7.63 29.02 -6.42
N PHE A 88 -7.38 30.30 -6.76
CA PHE A 88 -6.04 30.85 -6.93
C PHE A 88 -5.59 31.70 -5.74
N ARG A 89 -6.36 31.71 -4.66
CA ARG A 89 -5.99 32.40 -3.43
C ARG A 89 -4.65 31.89 -2.91
N ILE A 90 -3.73 32.83 -2.70
CA ILE A 90 -2.48 32.53 -2.02
C ILE A 90 -2.76 32.47 -0.52
N PRO A 91 -2.48 31.35 0.15
CA PRO A 91 -2.73 31.19 1.59
C PRO A 91 -1.84 32.12 2.41
N GLU A 92 -2.13 32.26 3.70
CA GLU A 92 -1.21 32.91 4.61
C GLU A 92 0.15 32.22 4.58
N MET A 93 1.22 32.98 4.45
CA MET A 93 2.59 32.51 4.48
C MET A 93 3.38 33.19 5.56
N VAL A 94 4.28 32.45 6.20
CA VAL A 94 5.23 32.97 7.17
C VAL A 94 6.65 32.65 6.75
N SER A 95 7.59 33.52 7.14
CA SER A 95 9.02 33.25 7.05
C SER A 95 9.66 33.40 8.40
N LEU A 96 10.72 32.68 8.68
CA LEU A 96 11.38 32.59 9.97
C LEU A 96 12.79 33.14 9.93
N ARG A 97 13.22 33.62 11.07
CA ARG A 97 14.63 33.72 11.49
C ARG A 97 14.85 32.66 12.56
N TYR A 98 15.94 31.90 12.48
CA TYR A 98 16.17 30.81 13.42
C TYR A 98 17.63 30.58 13.76
N LEU A 99 17.85 29.97 14.92
CA LEU A 99 19.14 29.43 15.35
C LEU A 99 19.02 27.93 15.38
N GLN A 100 20.07 27.27 14.92
CA GLN A 100 20.20 25.82 14.96
C GLN A 100 21.31 25.43 15.92
N PHE A 101 20.94 24.70 16.98
CA PHE A 101 21.84 24.14 17.96
C PHE A 101 22.17 22.69 17.55
N GLU A 102 23.26 22.55 16.82
CA GLU A 102 23.71 21.27 16.26
C GLU A 102 24.44 20.46 17.32
N PRO A 103 24.05 19.21 17.63
CA PRO A 103 24.71 18.38 18.68
C PRO A 103 26.20 18.21 18.47
N GLN A 104 26.68 18.17 17.22
CA GLN A 104 28.09 18.02 16.87
C GLN A 104 28.97 19.12 17.49
N ARG A 105 28.45 20.30 17.69
CA ARG A 105 29.19 21.43 18.30
C ARG A 105 29.52 21.20 19.78
N TYR A 106 28.77 20.32 20.43
CA TYR A 106 28.85 20.10 21.87
C TYR A 106 29.52 18.76 22.25
N LEU A 107 29.99 17.97 21.28
CA LEU A 107 30.60 16.66 21.52
C LEU A 107 31.83 16.77 22.43
N ASP A 108 32.63 17.83 22.32
CA ASP A 108 33.83 18.06 23.11
C ASP A 108 33.52 18.59 24.52
N GLU A 109 32.33 19.15 24.75
CA GLU A 109 31.86 19.58 26.07
C GLU A 109 31.31 18.41 26.91
N VAL A 110 31.01 17.27 26.26
CA VAL A 110 30.41 16.12 26.94
C VAL A 110 31.42 15.37 27.75
N THR A 111 31.09 15.22 29.04
CA THR A 111 31.78 14.31 29.97
C THR A 111 30.84 13.25 30.46
N PHE A 112 31.36 12.08 30.83
CA PHE A 112 30.56 11.01 31.40
C PHE A 112 31.34 10.19 32.42
N GLU A 113 30.62 9.64 33.40
CA GLU A 113 31.15 8.75 34.42
C GLU A 113 30.99 7.29 33.99
N GLU A 114 31.77 6.39 34.57
CA GLU A 114 31.74 4.94 34.30
C GLU A 114 30.32 4.35 34.51
N SER A 115 29.64 4.78 35.58
CA SER A 115 28.25 4.38 35.86
C SER A 115 27.23 4.74 34.74
N GLU A 116 27.51 5.77 33.94
CA GLU A 116 26.68 6.19 32.83
C GLU A 116 26.90 5.31 31.59
N LEU A 117 28.14 4.83 31.39
CA LEU A 117 28.47 3.85 30.35
C LEU A 117 27.73 2.53 30.59
N GLU A 118 27.75 2.03 31.84
CA GLU A 118 26.99 0.83 32.20
C GLU A 118 25.48 1.00 31.96
N ARG A 119 24.91 2.16 32.33
CA ARG A 119 23.49 2.45 32.10
C ARG A 119 23.13 2.54 30.63
N TYR A 120 23.98 3.17 29.82
CA TYR A 120 23.79 3.25 28.36
C TYR A 120 23.81 1.85 27.76
N TYR A 121 24.83 1.04 28.07
CA TYR A 121 24.93 -0.33 27.57
C TYR A 121 23.69 -1.17 27.93
N ARG A 122 23.23 -1.12 29.20
CA ARG A 122 22.03 -1.86 29.64
C ARG A 122 20.73 -1.40 28.95
N ARG A 123 20.63 -0.15 28.53
CA ARG A 123 19.46 0.36 27.80
C ARG A 123 19.48 0.00 26.33
N HIS A 124 20.64 -0.35 25.79
CA HIS A 124 20.85 -0.60 24.37
C HIS A 124 21.45 -1.99 24.12
N LEU A 125 21.06 -3.00 24.90
CA LEU A 125 21.57 -4.37 24.78
C LEU A 125 21.31 -4.95 23.37
N ASP A 126 20.23 -4.55 22.72
CA ASP A 126 19.88 -4.90 21.34
C ASP A 126 20.99 -4.53 20.31
N GLN A 127 21.74 -3.46 20.55
CA GLN A 127 22.88 -3.06 19.70
C GLN A 127 24.12 -3.93 19.89
N PHE A 128 24.18 -4.68 20.99
CA PHE A 128 25.30 -5.54 21.36
C PHE A 128 24.96 -7.03 21.25
N GLU A 129 23.78 -7.34 20.70
CA GLU A 129 23.36 -8.72 20.49
C GLU A 129 24.17 -9.36 19.35
N ILE A 130 24.70 -10.56 19.64
CA ILE A 130 25.31 -11.43 18.64
C ILE A 130 24.21 -12.38 18.16
N LEU A 131 23.77 -12.18 16.94
CA LEU A 131 22.77 -13.05 16.34
C LEU A 131 23.36 -14.43 16.04
N GLU A 132 22.61 -15.48 16.40
CA GLU A 132 22.93 -16.83 15.99
C GLU A 132 22.95 -16.93 14.47
N LYS A 133 24.06 -17.36 13.88
CA LYS A 133 24.20 -17.52 12.43
C LYS A 133 25.09 -18.69 12.07
N VAL A 134 24.78 -19.29 10.96
CA VAL A 134 25.53 -20.38 10.35
C VAL A 134 26.04 -19.94 8.99
N LYS A 135 27.29 -20.30 8.68
CA LYS A 135 27.79 -20.27 7.32
C LYS A 135 27.85 -21.71 6.81
N ALA A 136 27.13 -21.96 5.72
CA ALA A 136 27.04 -23.30 5.18
C ALA A 136 27.10 -23.33 3.66
N SER A 137 27.46 -24.50 3.15
CA SER A 137 27.35 -24.86 1.75
C SER A 137 26.39 -26.03 1.60
N HIS A 138 25.77 -26.14 0.42
CA HIS A 138 24.87 -27.26 0.15
C HIS A 138 25.05 -27.85 -1.27
N ILE A 139 24.59 -29.08 -1.41
CA ILE A 139 24.34 -29.72 -2.70
C ILE A 139 22.84 -30.02 -2.75
N LEU A 140 22.15 -29.48 -3.75
CA LEU A 140 20.73 -29.71 -3.99
C LEU A 140 20.54 -30.74 -5.10
N VAL A 141 19.73 -31.74 -4.81
CA VAL A 141 19.12 -32.64 -5.82
C VAL A 141 17.64 -32.25 -5.90
N MET A 142 17.30 -31.42 -6.88
CA MET A 142 15.96 -30.83 -7.01
C MET A 142 14.92 -31.93 -7.32
N VAL A 143 13.73 -31.76 -6.72
CA VAL A 143 12.55 -32.58 -6.98
C VAL A 143 11.38 -31.67 -7.25
N ASP A 144 10.67 -31.91 -8.36
CA ASP A 144 9.45 -31.18 -8.67
C ASP A 144 8.38 -31.44 -7.60
N ALA A 145 7.61 -30.44 -7.25
CA ALA A 145 6.55 -30.57 -6.24
C ALA A 145 5.48 -31.63 -6.64
N GLU A 146 5.24 -31.81 -7.95
CA GLU A 146 4.28 -32.73 -8.52
C GLU A 146 4.91 -34.09 -8.89
N ALA A 147 6.20 -34.32 -8.56
CA ALA A 147 6.88 -35.56 -8.85
C ALA A 147 6.19 -36.76 -8.16
N ASP A 148 6.09 -37.88 -8.87
CA ASP A 148 5.58 -39.15 -8.34
C ASP A 148 6.57 -39.80 -7.35
N GLU A 149 6.11 -40.80 -6.61
CA GLU A 149 6.91 -41.46 -5.56
C GLU A 149 8.16 -42.15 -6.14
N ASN A 150 8.08 -42.76 -7.32
CA ASN A 150 9.24 -43.39 -7.94
C ASN A 150 10.32 -42.37 -8.27
N THR A 151 9.93 -41.22 -8.83
CA THR A 151 10.85 -40.12 -9.13
C THR A 151 11.50 -39.60 -7.85
N ARG A 152 10.73 -39.45 -6.76
CA ARG A 152 11.26 -39.03 -5.44
C ARG A 152 12.27 -40.02 -4.89
N GLU A 153 12.01 -41.32 -4.96
CA GLU A 153 12.92 -42.37 -4.53
C GLU A 153 14.21 -42.38 -5.35
N GLU A 154 14.12 -42.24 -6.69
CA GLU A 154 15.31 -42.14 -7.55
C GLU A 154 16.18 -40.94 -7.23
N ARG A 155 15.56 -39.79 -7.00
CA ARG A 155 16.28 -38.54 -6.66
C ARG A 155 16.91 -38.63 -5.26
N ARG A 156 16.22 -39.26 -4.30
CA ARG A 156 16.77 -39.54 -2.98
C ARG A 156 17.98 -40.45 -3.05
N ALA A 157 17.87 -41.57 -3.78
CA ALA A 157 18.99 -42.52 -3.98
C ALA A 157 20.18 -41.81 -4.66
N TYR A 158 19.92 -40.90 -5.57
CA TYR A 158 20.98 -40.07 -6.18
C TYR A 158 21.66 -39.14 -5.13
N ALA A 159 20.90 -38.47 -4.29
CA ALA A 159 21.47 -37.65 -3.22
C ALA A 159 22.29 -38.51 -2.24
N GLU A 160 21.81 -39.71 -1.89
CA GLU A 160 22.54 -40.67 -1.04
C GLU A 160 23.85 -41.14 -1.70
N SER A 161 23.88 -41.28 -3.04
CA SER A 161 25.13 -41.63 -3.77
C SER A 161 26.15 -40.49 -3.70
N LEU A 162 25.70 -39.20 -3.82
CA LEU A 162 26.58 -38.03 -3.66
C LEU A 162 27.13 -37.94 -2.23
N LEU A 163 26.30 -38.24 -1.23
CA LEU A 163 26.75 -38.30 0.15
C LEU A 163 27.81 -39.40 0.36
N ALA A 164 27.65 -40.55 -0.29
CA ALA A 164 28.64 -41.63 -0.25
C ALA A 164 29.96 -41.21 -0.87
N GLU A 165 29.95 -40.44 -1.98
CA GLU A 165 31.15 -39.86 -2.60
C GLU A 165 31.88 -38.90 -1.62
N LEU A 166 31.13 -38.04 -0.92
CA LEU A 166 31.67 -37.14 0.10
C LEU A 166 32.29 -37.93 1.28
N LYS A 167 31.58 -38.98 1.75
CA LYS A 167 32.09 -39.86 2.81
C LYS A 167 33.34 -40.65 2.37
N ALA A 168 33.51 -40.89 1.05
CA ALA A 168 34.72 -41.49 0.47
C ALA A 168 35.88 -40.50 0.25
N GLY A 169 35.69 -39.19 0.56
CA GLY A 169 36.74 -38.17 0.52
C GLY A 169 36.69 -37.23 -0.69
N ALA A 170 35.60 -37.20 -1.46
CA ALA A 170 35.43 -36.19 -2.50
C ALA A 170 35.36 -34.78 -1.92
N ASP A 171 35.90 -33.81 -2.67
CA ASP A 171 35.78 -32.42 -2.29
C ASP A 171 34.34 -31.91 -2.42
N PHE A 172 33.83 -31.27 -1.37
CA PHE A 172 32.44 -30.82 -1.31
C PHE A 172 32.16 -29.75 -2.36
N ALA A 173 33.06 -28.78 -2.50
CA ALA A 173 32.87 -27.66 -3.42
C ALA A 173 32.94 -28.11 -4.89
N ASP A 174 33.83 -29.04 -5.20
CA ASP A 174 33.95 -29.60 -6.56
C ASP A 174 32.71 -30.46 -6.91
N LEU A 175 32.22 -31.25 -5.94
CA LEU A 175 30.99 -32.02 -6.12
C LEU A 175 29.75 -31.13 -6.27
N ALA A 176 29.67 -30.06 -5.48
CA ALA A 176 28.61 -29.05 -5.60
C ALA A 176 28.60 -28.38 -6.99
N ARG A 177 29.77 -27.94 -7.48
CA ARG A 177 29.90 -27.36 -8.82
C ARG A 177 29.45 -28.32 -9.92
N ALA A 178 29.77 -29.59 -9.78
CA ALA A 178 29.52 -30.60 -10.81
C ALA A 178 28.08 -31.14 -10.78
N LYS A 179 27.47 -31.24 -9.61
CA LYS A 179 26.27 -32.08 -9.39
C LYS A 179 25.09 -31.34 -8.78
N SER A 180 25.27 -30.17 -8.13
CA SER A 180 24.15 -29.44 -7.53
C SER A 180 23.20 -28.90 -8.59
N ASP A 181 21.91 -29.06 -8.35
CA ASP A 181 20.85 -28.47 -9.17
C ASP A 181 20.61 -27.00 -8.82
N ASP A 182 21.03 -26.51 -7.64
CA ASP A 182 21.11 -25.09 -7.35
C ASP A 182 22.32 -24.46 -8.04
N LYS A 183 22.07 -23.88 -9.23
CA LYS A 183 23.14 -23.32 -10.07
C LYS A 183 23.75 -22.05 -9.50
N ASP A 184 23.01 -21.32 -8.67
CA ASP A 184 23.46 -20.04 -8.11
C ASP A 184 24.53 -20.24 -7.01
N SER A 185 24.36 -21.27 -6.17
CA SER A 185 25.36 -21.64 -5.19
C SER A 185 26.44 -22.57 -5.76
N ALA A 186 26.08 -23.45 -6.71
CA ALA A 186 27.01 -24.42 -7.29
C ALA A 186 28.28 -23.76 -7.85
N VAL A 187 28.17 -22.64 -8.58
CA VAL A 187 29.33 -21.90 -9.11
C VAL A 187 30.28 -21.41 -8.03
N LYS A 188 29.76 -21.28 -6.79
CA LYS A 188 30.53 -20.89 -5.60
C LYS A 188 30.89 -22.10 -4.72
N GLY A 189 30.82 -23.32 -5.27
CA GLY A 189 31.06 -24.56 -4.52
C GLY A 189 29.96 -24.93 -3.54
N GLY A 190 28.73 -24.48 -3.81
CA GLY A 190 27.54 -24.72 -2.98
C GLY A 190 27.35 -23.69 -1.84
N SER A 191 28.21 -22.67 -1.74
CA SER A 191 28.18 -21.71 -0.62
C SER A 191 26.93 -20.85 -0.63
N LEU A 192 26.24 -20.83 0.51
CA LEU A 192 25.08 -19.97 0.81
C LEU A 192 25.48 -18.72 1.63
N GLY A 193 26.74 -18.65 2.08
CA GLY A 193 27.18 -17.60 3.01
C GLY A 193 26.61 -17.77 4.39
N TYR A 194 26.60 -16.66 5.16
CA TYR A 194 25.97 -16.63 6.50
C TYR A 194 24.47 -16.39 6.39
N PHE A 195 23.73 -17.13 7.20
CA PHE A 195 22.29 -16.91 7.39
C PHE A 195 21.89 -17.11 8.86
N THR A 196 20.83 -16.43 9.26
CA THR A 196 20.21 -16.51 10.59
C THR A 196 18.97 -17.40 10.54
N ARG A 197 18.43 -17.76 11.73
CA ARG A 197 17.15 -18.47 11.78
C ARG A 197 16.03 -17.70 11.10
N GLY A 198 15.12 -18.41 10.46
CA GLY A 198 14.04 -17.87 9.64
C GLY A 198 14.43 -17.55 8.19
N SER A 199 15.70 -17.72 7.82
CA SER A 199 16.18 -17.44 6.46
C SER A 199 16.01 -18.61 5.51
N MET A 200 15.98 -19.85 6.01
CA MET A 200 15.90 -21.09 5.24
C MET A 200 14.65 -21.89 5.59
N VAL A 201 14.29 -22.83 4.72
CA VAL A 201 13.18 -23.75 5.01
C VAL A 201 13.49 -24.61 6.23
N LYS A 202 12.46 -24.85 7.04
CA LYS A 202 12.59 -25.40 8.39
C LYS A 202 13.47 -26.66 8.52
N PRO A 203 13.33 -27.72 7.67
CA PRO A 203 14.17 -28.90 7.79
C PRO A 203 15.66 -28.63 7.51
N PHE A 204 15.94 -27.72 6.54
CA PHE A 204 17.30 -27.30 6.24
C PHE A 204 17.91 -26.51 7.39
N GLU A 205 17.15 -25.56 7.93
CA GLU A 205 17.58 -24.69 9.02
C GLU A 205 17.88 -25.51 10.30
N GLU A 206 16.93 -26.34 10.73
CA GLU A 206 17.09 -27.19 11.93
C GLU A 206 18.33 -28.07 11.82
N THR A 207 18.60 -28.63 10.63
CA THR A 207 19.80 -29.44 10.40
C THR A 207 21.06 -28.58 10.48
N ALA A 208 21.12 -27.48 9.73
CA ALA A 208 22.32 -26.63 9.68
C ALA A 208 22.71 -26.09 11.06
N PHE A 209 21.73 -25.63 11.86
CA PHE A 209 21.96 -25.10 13.19
C PHE A 209 22.22 -26.16 14.28
N SER A 210 22.00 -27.44 13.99
CA SER A 210 22.31 -28.54 14.93
C SER A 210 23.71 -29.14 14.74
N MET A 211 24.42 -28.75 13.66
CA MET A 211 25.70 -29.33 13.27
C MET A 211 26.88 -28.47 13.73
N ASN A 212 28.03 -29.09 13.95
CA ASN A 212 29.27 -28.38 14.23
C ASN A 212 29.98 -27.94 12.97
N PRO A 213 30.81 -26.89 13.03
CA PRO A 213 31.68 -26.51 11.90
C PRO A 213 32.55 -27.68 11.44
N GLY A 214 32.53 -27.93 10.15
CA GLY A 214 33.20 -29.05 9.48
C GLY A 214 32.33 -30.27 9.21
N ASP A 215 31.18 -30.40 9.88
CA ASP A 215 30.26 -31.51 9.69
C ASP A 215 29.51 -31.42 8.35
N THR A 216 29.19 -32.60 7.80
CA THR A 216 28.32 -32.77 6.63
C THR A 216 27.10 -33.57 7.05
N SER A 217 25.91 -33.09 6.70
CA SER A 217 24.64 -33.72 7.06
C SER A 217 24.42 -35.05 6.34
N ASP A 218 23.52 -35.86 6.85
CA ASP A 218 22.82 -36.82 6.03
C ASP A 218 21.91 -36.10 5.00
N VAL A 219 21.24 -36.84 4.13
CA VAL A 219 20.31 -36.27 3.13
C VAL A 219 19.12 -35.65 3.87
N VAL A 220 18.86 -34.39 3.64
CA VAL A 220 17.78 -33.60 4.23
C VAL A 220 16.71 -33.32 3.18
N GLU A 221 15.49 -33.74 3.45
CA GLU A 221 14.35 -33.50 2.56
C GLU A 221 13.69 -32.16 2.85
N THR A 222 13.42 -31.39 1.81
CA THR A 222 12.69 -30.13 1.84
C THR A 222 11.67 -30.04 0.71
N THR A 223 10.92 -28.95 0.64
CA THR A 223 10.01 -28.66 -0.47
C THR A 223 10.71 -28.46 -1.82
N PHE A 224 12.03 -28.27 -1.84
CA PHE A 224 12.83 -28.10 -3.07
C PHE A 224 13.47 -29.39 -3.54
N GLY A 225 13.48 -30.43 -2.72
CA GLY A 225 14.14 -31.71 -2.98
C GLY A 225 15.05 -32.12 -1.84
N TYR A 226 16.15 -32.81 -2.17
CA TYR A 226 17.08 -33.41 -1.24
C TYR A 226 18.37 -32.58 -1.16
N HIS A 227 18.78 -32.24 0.06
CA HIS A 227 19.97 -31.45 0.33
C HIS A 227 21.02 -32.25 1.09
N ILE A 228 22.29 -32.01 0.76
CA ILE A 228 23.43 -32.37 1.62
C ILE A 228 24.03 -31.04 2.06
N ILE A 229 24.13 -30.82 3.36
CA ILE A 229 24.54 -29.56 3.97
C ILE A 229 25.91 -29.74 4.62
N ARG A 230 26.79 -28.77 4.43
CA ARG A 230 28.07 -28.69 5.13
C ARG A 230 28.15 -27.38 5.90
N VAL A 231 28.30 -27.44 7.20
CA VAL A 231 28.52 -26.25 8.03
C VAL A 231 29.99 -25.88 8.00
N GLU A 232 30.29 -24.62 7.70
CA GLU A 232 31.66 -24.08 7.64
C GLU A 232 31.98 -23.34 8.94
N GLU A 233 31.05 -22.49 9.40
CA GLU A 233 31.21 -21.67 10.60
C GLU A 233 29.88 -21.58 11.34
N TYR A 234 29.93 -21.50 12.67
CA TYR A 234 28.77 -21.27 13.54
C TYR A 234 29.10 -20.16 14.53
N THR A 235 28.21 -19.19 14.64
CA THR A 235 28.30 -18.11 15.62
C THR A 235 27.21 -18.34 16.68
N GLU A 236 27.63 -18.58 17.92
CA GLU A 236 26.71 -18.70 19.04
C GLU A 236 26.00 -17.37 19.32
N PRO A 237 24.70 -17.41 19.64
CA PRO A 237 23.98 -16.22 20.07
C PRO A 237 24.54 -15.73 21.40
N GLY A 238 24.62 -14.43 21.62
CA GLY A 238 25.16 -13.87 22.83
C GLY A 238 25.02 -12.37 22.93
N LEU A 239 25.74 -11.80 23.84
CA LEU A 239 25.88 -10.35 23.98
C LEU A 239 27.35 -10.01 24.04
N ARG A 240 27.79 -9.06 23.22
CA ARG A 240 29.11 -8.46 23.40
C ARG A 240 29.14 -7.74 24.75
N SER A 241 30.13 -7.97 25.51
CA SER A 241 30.31 -7.33 26.84
C SER A 241 30.50 -5.82 26.70
N LEU A 242 30.25 -5.09 27.79
CA LEU A 242 30.55 -3.64 27.82
C LEU A 242 32.01 -3.35 27.46
N GLU A 243 32.94 -4.20 27.88
CA GLU A 243 34.37 -4.03 27.57
C GLU A 243 34.66 -4.16 26.06
N GLU A 244 34.04 -5.14 25.41
CA GLU A 244 34.13 -5.37 23.96
C GLU A 244 33.46 -4.28 23.13
N GLY A 245 32.36 -3.69 23.63
CA GLY A 245 31.60 -2.62 22.97
C GLY A 245 31.89 -1.22 23.50
N ILE A 246 32.95 -1.02 24.31
CA ILE A 246 33.17 0.22 25.08
C ILE A 246 33.26 1.48 24.21
N ASP A 247 33.85 1.38 23.03
CA ASP A 247 34.00 2.55 22.13
C ASP A 247 32.65 2.94 21.52
N GLU A 248 31.83 1.97 21.11
CA GLU A 248 30.48 2.19 20.61
C GLU A 248 29.57 2.78 21.70
N VAL A 249 29.68 2.27 22.93
CA VAL A 249 28.95 2.81 24.10
C VAL A 249 29.35 4.27 24.37
N LYS A 250 30.66 4.59 24.35
CA LYS A 250 31.15 5.96 24.52
C LYS A 250 30.67 6.90 23.43
N GLU A 251 30.70 6.45 22.18
CA GLU A 251 30.23 7.23 21.04
C GLU A 251 28.73 7.49 21.12
N GLY A 252 27.92 6.45 21.37
CA GLY A 252 26.49 6.57 21.50
C GLY A 252 26.08 7.45 22.68
N LEU A 253 26.67 7.26 23.87
CA LEU A 253 26.40 8.08 25.03
C LEU A 253 26.83 9.55 24.83
N ARG A 254 27.96 9.78 24.15
CA ARG A 254 28.42 11.12 23.79
C ARG A 254 27.43 11.82 22.87
N ALA A 255 26.93 11.12 21.85
CA ALA A 255 25.93 11.64 20.95
C ALA A 255 24.60 11.96 21.66
N GLU A 256 24.14 11.07 22.55
CA GLU A 256 22.93 11.29 23.37
C GLU A 256 23.06 12.55 24.24
N LYS A 257 24.17 12.67 24.97
CA LYS A 257 24.42 13.83 25.83
C LYS A 257 24.63 15.13 25.06
N ALA A 258 25.25 15.06 23.89
CA ALA A 258 25.40 16.24 23.02
C ALA A 258 24.05 16.74 22.51
N ARG A 259 23.10 15.86 22.18
CA ARG A 259 21.72 16.23 21.86
C ARG A 259 21.00 16.88 23.03
N GLN A 260 21.17 16.32 24.22
CA GLN A 260 20.60 16.90 25.44
C GLN A 260 21.18 18.29 25.71
N LEU A 261 22.49 18.45 25.61
CA LEU A 261 23.17 19.75 25.82
C LEU A 261 22.75 20.79 24.78
N ALA A 262 22.60 20.40 23.50
CA ALA A 262 22.06 21.25 22.45
C ALA A 262 20.65 21.78 22.83
N PHE A 263 19.79 20.89 23.34
CA PHE A 263 18.47 21.27 23.79
C PHE A 263 18.50 22.21 25.01
N GLU A 264 19.32 21.93 26.00
CA GLU A 264 19.51 22.78 27.19
C GLU A 264 19.99 24.17 26.80
N LYS A 265 21.03 24.27 25.93
CA LYS A 265 21.52 25.56 25.41
C LYS A 265 20.43 26.33 24.63
N ALA A 266 19.65 25.64 23.82
CA ALA A 266 18.53 26.25 23.09
C ALA A 266 17.44 26.77 24.05
N MET A 267 17.12 25.98 25.09
CA MET A 267 16.14 26.38 26.12
C MET A 267 16.64 27.55 26.96
N ASP A 268 17.91 27.58 27.30
CA ASP A 268 18.51 28.73 28.01
C ASP A 268 18.46 30.01 27.15
N ALA A 269 18.84 29.90 25.88
CA ALA A 269 18.73 30.97 24.91
C ALA A 269 17.29 31.49 24.78
N TYR A 270 16.31 30.60 24.72
CA TYR A 270 14.89 30.94 24.73
C TYR A 270 14.49 31.67 26.03
N ASN A 271 14.81 31.07 27.19
CA ASN A 271 14.37 31.60 28.50
C ASN A 271 14.92 33.04 28.76
N ILE A 272 16.14 33.28 28.32
CA ILE A 272 16.78 34.60 28.47
C ILE A 272 16.10 35.63 27.54
N ASN A 273 15.81 35.26 26.30
CA ASN A 273 15.42 36.21 25.25
C ASN A 273 13.91 36.22 24.95
N ARG A 274 13.09 35.33 25.50
CA ARG A 274 11.65 35.21 25.19
C ARG A 274 10.81 36.46 25.45
N LYS A 275 11.24 37.31 26.37
CA LYS A 275 10.53 38.55 26.69
C LYS A 275 10.83 39.69 25.71
N THR A 276 12.03 39.70 25.16
CA THR A 276 12.50 40.72 24.22
C THR A 276 12.32 40.30 22.76
N GLY A 277 12.26 38.99 22.50
CA GLY A 277 12.25 38.41 21.16
C GLY A 277 13.58 38.60 20.42
N ASP A 278 14.67 38.92 21.14
CA ASP A 278 15.98 39.23 20.54
C ASP A 278 16.75 37.96 20.15
N LEU A 279 16.52 37.49 18.93
CA LEU A 279 17.22 36.34 18.38
C LEU A 279 18.70 36.64 18.09
N ASP A 280 19.04 37.92 17.79
CA ASP A 280 20.42 38.31 17.52
C ASP A 280 21.27 38.27 18.80
N ALA A 281 20.70 38.71 19.94
CA ALA A 281 21.36 38.56 21.24
C ALA A 281 21.55 37.07 21.60
N ALA A 282 20.56 36.23 21.35
CA ALA A 282 20.66 34.76 21.53
C ALA A 282 21.77 34.17 20.65
N ALA A 283 21.84 34.56 19.39
CA ALA A 283 22.85 34.15 18.43
C ALA A 283 24.25 34.47 18.91
N LYS A 284 24.45 35.74 19.32
CA LYS A 284 25.75 36.22 19.80
C LYS A 284 26.22 35.49 21.07
N ALA A 285 25.30 35.28 22.03
CA ALA A 285 25.61 34.61 23.30
C ALA A 285 26.01 33.14 23.11
N ASN A 286 25.54 32.49 22.03
CA ASN A 286 25.82 31.09 21.74
C ASN A 286 26.78 30.89 20.57
N GLU A 287 27.37 31.95 20.04
CA GLU A 287 28.31 31.93 18.88
C GLU A 287 27.69 31.24 17.64
N LEU A 288 26.38 31.46 17.43
CA LEU A 288 25.62 30.95 16.32
C LEU A 288 25.31 32.00 15.26
N GLY A 289 25.19 31.62 14.02
CA GLY A 289 24.66 32.47 12.95
C GLY A 289 23.13 32.38 12.89
N VAL A 290 22.48 33.54 12.70
CA VAL A 290 21.03 33.58 12.41
C VAL A 290 20.84 33.12 10.96
N LYS A 291 20.00 32.09 10.79
CA LYS A 291 19.55 31.59 9.48
C LYS A 291 18.14 32.11 9.19
N GLU A 292 17.75 32.15 7.92
CA GLU A 292 16.43 32.64 7.49
C GLU A 292 15.81 31.64 6.51
N THR A 293 14.47 31.55 6.55
CA THR A 293 13.70 30.75 5.58
C THR A 293 13.09 31.63 4.51
N GLY A 294 12.73 31.05 3.37
CA GLY A 294 11.72 31.58 2.47
C GLY A 294 10.32 31.56 3.12
N PRO A 295 9.31 32.17 2.45
CA PRO A 295 7.94 32.09 2.91
C PRO A 295 7.37 30.67 2.67
N PHE A 296 6.59 30.16 3.65
CA PHE A 296 5.92 28.87 3.56
C PHE A 296 4.49 28.95 4.15
N ALA A 297 3.59 28.13 3.62
CA ALA A 297 2.22 27.97 4.08
C ALA A 297 2.10 26.80 5.08
N LEU A 298 0.90 26.58 5.63
CA LEU A 298 0.60 25.50 6.59
C LEU A 298 0.88 24.09 6.06
N ASP A 299 0.76 23.87 4.76
CA ASP A 299 1.05 22.60 4.09
C ASP A 299 2.42 22.56 3.41
N GLY A 300 3.22 23.62 3.63
CA GLY A 300 4.47 23.86 2.93
C GLY A 300 5.66 23.09 3.45
N TYR A 301 6.78 23.30 2.76
CA TYR A 301 8.12 22.83 3.10
C TYR A 301 8.95 24.05 3.55
N ILE A 302 9.76 23.90 4.59
CA ILE A 302 10.59 24.98 5.13
C ILE A 302 12.01 24.83 4.60
N ASP A 303 12.47 25.78 3.80
CA ASP A 303 13.83 25.77 3.28
C ASP A 303 14.87 25.73 4.42
N GLY A 304 15.79 24.78 4.35
CA GLY A 304 16.86 24.58 5.33
C GLY A 304 16.46 23.85 6.62
N ILE A 305 15.17 23.49 6.79
CA ILE A 305 14.68 22.74 7.96
C ILE A 305 13.96 21.45 7.54
N GLY A 306 13.26 21.47 6.39
CA GLY A 306 12.43 20.35 5.96
C GLY A 306 10.96 20.52 6.36
N ARG A 307 10.17 19.44 6.20
CA ARG A 307 8.79 19.42 6.65
C ARG A 307 8.75 19.05 8.14
N ASN A 308 8.39 20.01 8.96
CA ASN A 308 8.21 19.82 10.41
C ASN A 308 6.90 20.49 10.84
N GLU A 309 5.90 19.68 11.15
CA GLU A 309 4.55 20.15 11.46
C GLU A 309 4.50 20.99 12.76
N GLU A 310 5.33 20.68 13.75
CA GLU A 310 5.39 21.45 14.99
C GLU A 310 5.91 22.86 14.73
N ILE A 311 6.97 23.01 13.93
CA ILE A 311 7.52 24.32 13.54
C ILE A 311 6.50 25.07 12.69
N ILE A 312 5.90 24.43 11.69
CA ILE A 312 4.91 25.05 10.80
C ILE A 312 3.72 25.59 11.59
N ASN A 313 3.09 24.75 12.41
CA ASN A 313 1.92 25.13 13.19
C ASN A 313 2.26 26.22 14.22
N THR A 314 3.40 26.09 14.90
CA THR A 314 3.83 27.10 15.87
C THR A 314 4.12 28.43 15.19
N ALA A 315 4.76 28.45 14.03
CA ALA A 315 5.09 29.64 13.28
C ALA A 315 3.85 30.47 12.88
N HIS A 316 2.80 29.77 12.40
CA HIS A 316 1.54 30.44 12.02
C HIS A 316 0.76 30.99 13.21
N LEU A 317 0.95 30.44 14.42
CA LEU A 317 0.33 30.91 15.65
C LEU A 317 1.22 31.93 16.42
N LEU A 318 2.49 32.09 16.03
CA LEU A 318 3.44 32.90 16.76
C LEU A 318 3.13 34.40 16.59
N GLU A 319 3.13 35.13 17.69
CA GLU A 319 2.99 36.60 17.67
C GLU A 319 4.24 37.28 17.12
N ASP A 320 4.08 38.46 16.52
CA ASP A 320 5.18 39.25 16.03
C ASP A 320 6.18 39.54 17.15
N LYS A 321 7.47 39.40 16.86
CA LYS A 321 8.58 39.60 17.82
C LYS A 321 8.63 38.58 18.97
N ALA A 322 7.78 37.56 18.98
CA ALA A 322 7.90 36.46 19.92
C ALA A 322 8.93 35.44 19.43
N LEU A 323 9.56 34.71 20.37
CA LEU A 323 10.32 33.50 20.09
C LEU A 323 9.46 32.29 20.41
N ALA A 324 9.49 31.29 19.52
CA ALA A 324 8.92 29.98 19.77
C ALA A 324 9.78 29.19 20.75
N LYS A 325 9.18 28.27 21.51
CA LYS A 325 9.97 27.29 22.26
C LYS A 325 10.84 26.48 21.29
N PRO A 326 12.06 26.10 21.70
CA PRO A 326 12.92 25.29 20.88
C PRO A 326 12.27 23.96 20.51
N VAL A 327 12.35 23.61 19.22
CA VAL A 327 11.82 22.37 18.64
C VAL A 327 12.98 21.48 18.26
N GLN A 328 12.89 20.19 18.63
CA GLN A 328 13.88 19.18 18.26
C GLN A 328 13.62 18.73 16.81
N THR A 329 14.69 18.59 16.03
CA THR A 329 14.71 18.05 14.66
C THR A 329 15.79 16.97 14.56
N GLU A 330 15.86 16.30 13.42
CA GLU A 330 16.92 15.30 13.19
C GLU A 330 18.33 15.92 13.26
N ASP A 331 18.48 17.17 12.76
CA ASP A 331 19.77 17.86 12.65
C ASP A 331 20.12 18.72 13.88
N GLY A 332 19.27 18.72 14.91
CA GLY A 332 19.49 19.46 16.12
C GLY A 332 18.25 20.14 16.68
N VAL A 333 18.43 21.29 17.33
CA VAL A 333 17.34 22.03 17.98
C VAL A 333 17.19 23.40 17.36
N ILE A 334 15.98 23.74 16.95
CA ILE A 334 15.63 25.01 16.29
C ILE A 334 14.96 25.95 17.28
N LEU A 335 15.57 27.11 17.52
CA LEU A 335 14.97 28.25 18.19
C LEU A 335 14.65 29.32 17.13
N PHE A 336 13.40 29.77 17.03
CA PHE A 336 12.98 30.66 15.95
C PHE A 336 12.02 31.76 16.39
N GLY A 337 11.94 32.79 15.56
CA GLY A 337 10.96 33.85 15.59
C GLY A 337 10.50 34.19 14.18
N LEU A 338 9.40 34.93 14.06
CA LEU A 338 8.92 35.40 12.76
C LEU A 338 9.87 36.42 12.14
N LYS A 339 10.17 36.21 10.84
CA LYS A 339 10.79 37.26 10.01
C LYS A 339 9.72 38.12 9.36
N ALA A 340 8.71 37.53 8.79
CA ALA A 340 7.58 38.17 8.15
C ALA A 340 6.36 37.27 8.12
N ARG A 341 5.19 37.89 8.02
CA ARG A 341 3.91 37.26 7.78
C ARG A 341 3.25 37.90 6.58
N VAL A 342 2.83 37.13 5.60
CA VAL A 342 2.05 37.60 4.46
C VAL A 342 0.65 37.03 4.63
N ALA A 343 -0.32 37.92 4.85
CA ALA A 343 -1.72 37.51 4.97
C ALA A 343 -2.21 36.88 3.68
N SER A 344 -3.18 35.94 3.79
CA SER A 344 -3.83 35.39 2.62
C SER A 344 -4.46 36.46 1.73
N TYR A 345 -4.24 36.38 0.43
CA TYR A 345 -4.78 37.33 -0.54
C TYR A 345 -5.15 36.69 -1.86
N ILE A 346 -6.03 37.37 -2.63
CA ILE A 346 -6.28 36.99 -4.02
C ILE A 346 -5.20 37.70 -4.86
N PRO A 347 -4.35 36.92 -5.58
CA PRO A 347 -3.29 37.53 -6.40
C PRO A 347 -3.85 38.26 -7.61
N GLU A 348 -3.06 39.11 -8.23
CA GLU A 348 -3.37 39.61 -9.56
C GLU A 348 -3.16 38.47 -10.59
N LEU A 349 -3.92 38.52 -11.71
CA LEU A 349 -3.83 37.46 -12.74
C LEU A 349 -2.40 37.22 -13.23
N ASP A 350 -1.59 38.27 -13.34
CA ASP A 350 -0.21 38.18 -13.82
C ASP A 350 0.71 37.38 -12.87
N GLU A 351 0.43 37.39 -11.57
CA GLU A 351 1.19 36.61 -10.58
C GLU A 351 0.96 35.10 -10.71
N VAL A 352 -0.22 34.70 -11.17
CA VAL A 352 -0.66 33.30 -11.28
C VAL A 352 -1.05 32.89 -12.68
N ARG A 353 -0.63 33.66 -13.68
CA ARG A 353 -1.02 33.50 -15.09
C ARG A 353 -0.78 32.07 -15.59
N ASP A 354 0.34 31.47 -15.25
CA ASP A 354 0.66 30.11 -15.70
C ASP A 354 -0.27 29.06 -15.05
N LEU A 355 -0.60 29.23 -13.78
CA LEU A 355 -1.54 28.37 -13.06
C LEU A 355 -2.96 28.50 -13.62
N VAL A 356 -3.39 29.73 -13.83
CA VAL A 356 -4.71 30.02 -14.45
C VAL A 356 -4.78 29.46 -15.86
N THR A 357 -3.72 29.61 -16.65
CA THR A 357 -3.64 29.07 -18.01
C THR A 357 -3.73 27.53 -18.01
N ALA A 358 -3.03 26.87 -17.11
CA ALA A 358 -3.07 25.42 -16.98
C ALA A 358 -4.46 24.93 -16.56
N ALA A 359 -5.07 25.57 -15.56
CA ALA A 359 -6.41 25.23 -15.06
C ALA A 359 -7.48 25.49 -16.15
N TYR A 360 -7.44 26.63 -16.82
CA TYR A 360 -8.33 26.97 -17.92
C TYR A 360 -8.24 25.92 -19.06
N ARG A 361 -7.01 25.58 -19.48
CA ARG A 361 -6.81 24.54 -20.51
C ARG A 361 -7.37 23.20 -20.10
N ALA A 362 -7.19 22.79 -18.84
CA ALA A 362 -7.72 21.53 -18.33
C ALA A 362 -9.25 21.49 -18.39
N VAL A 363 -9.91 22.57 -17.98
CA VAL A 363 -11.38 22.69 -18.02
C VAL A 363 -11.89 22.70 -19.45
N GLU A 364 -11.35 23.58 -20.30
CA GLU A 364 -11.80 23.72 -21.69
C GLU A 364 -11.53 22.47 -22.53
N SER A 365 -10.37 21.82 -22.34
CA SER A 365 -10.08 20.56 -23.05
C SER A 365 -11.01 19.44 -22.63
N LYS A 366 -11.43 19.39 -21.35
CA LYS A 366 -12.45 18.45 -20.87
C LYS A 366 -13.81 18.73 -21.49
N GLN A 367 -14.21 20.00 -21.58
CA GLN A 367 -15.47 20.40 -22.24
C GLN A 367 -15.46 20.05 -23.73
N LEU A 368 -14.35 20.32 -24.42
CA LEU A 368 -14.21 19.94 -25.83
C LEU A 368 -14.28 18.41 -26.03
N ALA A 369 -13.67 17.64 -25.17
CA ALA A 369 -13.74 16.18 -25.19
C ALA A 369 -15.17 15.67 -24.99
N ARG A 370 -15.90 16.26 -24.03
CA ARG A 370 -17.32 15.96 -23.79
C ARG A 370 -18.17 16.31 -24.99
N ALA A 371 -18.06 17.54 -25.52
CA ALA A 371 -18.82 17.99 -26.67
C ALA A 371 -18.56 17.12 -27.93
N ALA A 372 -17.31 16.70 -28.12
CA ALA A 372 -16.93 15.79 -29.20
C ALA A 372 -17.57 14.40 -29.02
N ALA A 373 -17.65 13.89 -27.81
CA ALA A 373 -18.32 12.62 -27.47
C ALA A 373 -19.84 12.72 -27.69
N GLU A 374 -20.47 13.82 -27.27
CA GLU A 374 -21.89 14.09 -27.44
C GLU A 374 -22.25 14.21 -28.93
N GLN A 375 -21.41 14.91 -29.71
CA GLN A 375 -21.60 14.99 -31.17
C GLN A 375 -21.45 13.62 -31.84
N LEU A 376 -20.45 12.82 -31.41
CA LEU A 376 -20.24 11.48 -31.95
C LEU A 376 -21.44 10.57 -31.64
N THR A 377 -22.02 10.67 -30.43
CA THR A 377 -23.22 9.93 -30.03
C THR A 377 -24.44 10.36 -30.83
N ALA A 378 -24.61 11.67 -31.05
CA ALA A 378 -25.71 12.18 -31.89
C ALA A 378 -25.60 11.69 -33.34
N ASP A 379 -24.40 11.71 -33.92
CA ASP A 379 -24.12 11.19 -35.26
C ASP A 379 -24.34 9.66 -35.35
N LEU A 380 -24.05 8.92 -34.28
CA LEU A 380 -24.23 7.47 -34.19
C LEU A 380 -25.72 7.09 -34.24
N LYS A 381 -26.61 7.88 -33.61
CA LYS A 381 -28.06 7.71 -33.65
C LYS A 381 -28.63 7.92 -35.05
N ALA A 382 -27.97 8.73 -35.89
CA ALA A 382 -28.43 9.07 -37.23
C ALA A 382 -28.10 8.03 -38.32
N ASP A 383 -27.82 6.77 -37.92
CA ASP A 383 -27.59 5.62 -38.82
C ASP A 383 -26.15 5.49 -39.37
N ALA A 384 -25.16 5.88 -38.61
CA ALA A 384 -23.76 5.65 -38.97
C ALA A 384 -23.11 4.63 -38.03
N SER A 385 -22.18 3.83 -38.51
CA SER A 385 -21.36 2.96 -37.68
C SER A 385 -20.31 3.80 -36.94
N LEU A 386 -20.08 3.52 -35.65
CA LEU A 386 -19.09 4.20 -34.85
C LEU A 386 -17.69 4.16 -35.50
N ALA A 387 -17.33 3.04 -36.13
CA ALA A 387 -16.07 2.90 -36.85
C ALA A 387 -15.89 3.89 -37.99
N LYS A 388 -16.96 4.15 -38.76
CA LYS A 388 -16.95 5.14 -39.87
C LYS A 388 -16.86 6.56 -39.31
N LEU A 389 -17.60 6.85 -38.25
CA LEU A 389 -17.60 8.16 -37.60
C LEU A 389 -16.24 8.46 -36.96
N ALA A 390 -15.66 7.52 -36.20
CA ALA A 390 -14.35 7.64 -35.59
C ALA A 390 -13.28 7.92 -36.66
N LYS A 391 -13.27 7.15 -37.76
CA LYS A 391 -12.33 7.36 -38.87
C LYS A 391 -12.47 8.74 -39.51
N ARG A 392 -13.72 9.23 -39.70
CA ARG A 392 -13.98 10.57 -40.26
C ARG A 392 -13.48 11.68 -39.32
N ALA A 393 -13.65 11.48 -38.01
CA ALA A 393 -13.25 12.43 -36.99
C ALA A 393 -11.76 12.33 -36.58
N GLY A 394 -11.05 11.31 -37.09
CA GLY A 394 -9.65 11.05 -36.72
C GLY A 394 -9.49 10.51 -35.30
N TYR A 395 -10.47 9.79 -34.78
CA TYR A 395 -10.43 9.14 -33.47
C TYR A 395 -10.08 7.65 -33.60
N ASP A 396 -9.36 7.14 -32.59
CA ASP A 396 -9.08 5.74 -32.51
C ASP A 396 -10.31 4.97 -32.02
N ILE A 397 -10.60 3.85 -32.67
CA ILE A 397 -11.64 2.93 -32.23
C ILE A 397 -11.02 1.75 -31.50
N GLY A 398 -11.55 1.44 -30.32
CA GLY A 398 -11.24 0.25 -29.54
C GLY A 398 -12.33 -0.80 -29.68
N GLU A 399 -12.01 -2.02 -29.26
CA GLU A 399 -12.90 -3.16 -29.19
C GLU A 399 -12.73 -3.86 -27.85
N THR A 400 -13.84 -4.17 -27.15
CA THR A 400 -13.77 -4.81 -25.84
C THR A 400 -13.32 -6.27 -25.90
N GLY A 401 -13.62 -6.95 -27.00
CA GLY A 401 -13.71 -8.41 -27.08
C GLY A 401 -15.03 -8.88 -26.46
N GLU A 402 -15.27 -10.17 -26.53
CA GLU A 402 -16.48 -10.79 -25.95
C GLU A 402 -16.42 -10.79 -24.43
N PHE A 403 -17.52 -10.41 -23.77
CA PHE A 403 -17.69 -10.51 -22.33
C PHE A 403 -19.15 -10.80 -21.98
N THR A 404 -19.39 -11.33 -20.79
CA THR A 404 -20.73 -11.72 -20.30
C THR A 404 -21.16 -10.83 -19.14
N ARG A 405 -22.41 -11.00 -18.68
CA ARG A 405 -22.93 -10.27 -17.50
C ARG A 405 -22.18 -10.58 -16.20
N THR A 406 -21.41 -11.67 -16.16
CA THR A 406 -20.58 -12.01 -14.98
C THR A 406 -19.40 -11.07 -14.76
N TYR A 407 -19.10 -10.21 -15.76
CA TYR A 407 -18.05 -9.18 -15.63
C TYR A 407 -18.53 -7.92 -14.89
N ALA A 408 -19.85 -7.77 -14.68
CA ALA A 408 -20.42 -6.56 -14.06
C ALA A 408 -19.72 -6.14 -12.77
N PRO A 409 -19.45 -4.84 -12.57
CA PRO A 409 -19.72 -3.73 -13.49
C PRO A 409 -18.52 -3.38 -14.41
N PHE A 410 -17.58 -4.30 -14.63
CA PHE A 410 -16.36 -4.08 -15.40
C PHE A 410 -16.57 -4.35 -16.89
N VAL A 411 -16.30 -3.33 -17.74
CA VAL A 411 -16.29 -3.45 -19.20
C VAL A 411 -14.83 -3.59 -19.67
N PRO A 412 -14.44 -4.71 -20.31
CA PRO A 412 -13.06 -4.92 -20.72
C PRO A 412 -12.50 -3.78 -21.58
N ARG A 413 -11.25 -3.37 -21.32
CA ARG A 413 -10.51 -2.27 -21.97
C ARG A 413 -11.08 -0.86 -21.79
N ILE A 414 -12.22 -0.72 -21.14
CA ILE A 414 -12.85 0.57 -20.84
C ILE A 414 -12.72 0.88 -19.34
N GLY A 415 -13.05 -0.07 -18.48
CA GLY A 415 -13.02 0.09 -17.04
C GLY A 415 -14.35 -0.20 -16.37
N THR A 416 -14.47 0.17 -15.10
CA THR A 416 -15.68 -0.06 -14.31
C THR A 416 -16.71 1.03 -14.60
N SER A 417 -17.88 0.64 -15.08
CA SER A 417 -19.04 1.52 -15.29
C SER A 417 -20.31 0.68 -15.35
N GLU A 418 -21.10 0.72 -14.28
CA GLU A 418 -22.39 0.08 -14.19
C GLU A 418 -23.34 0.62 -15.27
N GLU A 419 -23.35 1.94 -15.47
CA GLU A 419 -24.21 2.60 -16.46
C GLU A 419 -23.93 2.14 -17.90
N LEU A 420 -22.66 2.07 -18.32
CA LEU A 420 -22.30 1.58 -19.65
C LEU A 420 -22.61 0.09 -19.78
N PHE A 421 -22.32 -0.67 -18.75
CA PHE A 421 -22.54 -2.11 -18.70
C PHE A 421 -24.03 -2.42 -18.89
N ASP A 422 -24.90 -1.81 -18.10
CA ASP A 422 -26.33 -1.99 -18.16
C ASP A 422 -26.93 -1.50 -19.48
N ALA A 423 -26.48 -0.32 -19.96
CA ALA A 423 -26.93 0.20 -21.25
C ALA A 423 -26.58 -0.75 -22.42
N ALA A 424 -25.39 -1.36 -22.38
CA ALA A 424 -24.97 -2.29 -23.43
C ALA A 424 -25.84 -3.57 -23.46
N PHE A 425 -26.14 -4.13 -22.29
CA PHE A 425 -26.94 -5.34 -22.19
C PHE A 425 -28.46 -5.10 -22.28
N ALA A 426 -28.92 -3.86 -22.11
CA ALA A 426 -30.33 -3.49 -22.25
C ALA A 426 -30.77 -3.36 -23.73
N LEU A 427 -29.82 -3.19 -24.66
CA LEU A 427 -30.18 -3.05 -26.08
C LEU A 427 -30.80 -4.34 -26.62
N THR A 428 -31.72 -4.19 -27.56
CA THR A 428 -32.29 -5.29 -28.37
C THR A 428 -31.40 -5.63 -29.56
N ASP A 429 -31.64 -6.79 -30.18
CA ASP A 429 -30.83 -7.26 -31.33
C ASP A 429 -30.82 -6.27 -32.51
N ASP A 430 -31.91 -5.49 -32.69
CA ASP A 430 -32.04 -4.47 -33.75
C ASP A 430 -31.35 -3.14 -33.37
N GLN A 431 -30.97 -2.96 -32.12
CA GLN A 431 -30.35 -1.75 -31.61
C GLN A 431 -28.84 -1.98 -31.35
N LYS A 432 -28.01 -1.19 -32.03
CA LYS A 432 -26.55 -1.26 -31.84
C LYS A 432 -25.97 -0.04 -31.12
N ALA A 433 -26.54 1.13 -31.36
CA ALA A 433 -26.06 2.39 -30.83
C ALA A 433 -26.46 2.55 -29.36
N ILE A 434 -25.49 2.79 -28.50
CA ILE A 434 -25.71 3.23 -27.11
C ILE A 434 -25.86 4.75 -27.16
N ASP A 435 -26.98 5.25 -26.71
CA ASP A 435 -27.45 6.60 -27.02
C ASP A 435 -27.04 7.67 -26.00
N GLN A 436 -26.01 7.37 -25.20
CA GLN A 436 -25.43 8.30 -24.21
C GLN A 436 -23.90 8.24 -24.16
N VAL A 437 -23.32 9.30 -23.60
CA VAL A 437 -21.88 9.40 -23.32
C VAL A 437 -21.64 8.99 -21.88
N PHE A 438 -20.60 8.20 -21.64
CA PHE A 438 -20.20 7.77 -20.30
C PHE A 438 -18.89 8.45 -19.91
N GLU A 439 -18.89 9.10 -18.77
CA GLU A 439 -17.65 9.63 -18.16
C GLU A 439 -17.04 8.54 -17.30
N ILE A 440 -15.95 7.92 -17.78
CA ILE A 440 -15.27 6.82 -17.11
C ILE A 440 -13.83 7.23 -16.84
N GLN A 441 -13.47 7.33 -15.56
CA GLN A 441 -12.16 7.83 -15.12
C GLN A 441 -11.88 9.24 -15.70
N ILE A 442 -10.96 9.34 -16.66
CA ILE A 442 -10.52 10.60 -17.28
C ILE A 442 -10.99 10.76 -18.72
N SER A 443 -11.91 9.92 -19.18
CA SER A 443 -12.35 9.87 -20.56
C SER A 443 -13.86 9.88 -20.73
N PHE A 444 -14.31 10.39 -21.86
CA PHE A 444 -15.69 10.29 -22.35
C PHE A 444 -15.76 9.15 -23.36
N VAL A 445 -16.59 8.16 -23.06
CA VAL A 445 -16.71 6.94 -23.85
C VAL A 445 -18.02 6.97 -24.62
N VAL A 446 -17.92 6.69 -25.93
CA VAL A 446 -19.05 6.43 -26.83
C VAL A 446 -18.91 5.01 -27.32
N ALA A 447 -19.98 4.22 -27.26
CA ALA A 447 -19.92 2.80 -27.61
C ALA A 447 -21.09 2.37 -28.50
N GLU A 448 -20.85 1.32 -29.29
CA GLU A 448 -21.87 0.58 -30.04
C GLU A 448 -21.69 -0.91 -29.85
N VAL A 449 -22.77 -1.66 -29.88
CA VAL A 449 -22.71 -3.12 -29.91
C VAL A 449 -22.23 -3.55 -31.29
N LYS A 450 -21.03 -4.13 -31.32
CA LYS A 450 -20.45 -4.74 -32.51
C LYS A 450 -21.12 -6.07 -32.83
N GLU A 451 -21.24 -6.91 -31.79
CA GLU A 451 -21.77 -8.27 -31.89
C GLU A 451 -22.41 -8.68 -30.56
N ARG A 452 -23.52 -9.39 -30.68
CA ARG A 452 -24.18 -10.03 -29.56
C ARG A 452 -24.37 -11.52 -29.91
N VAL A 453 -23.99 -12.40 -29.02
CA VAL A 453 -24.18 -13.84 -29.13
C VAL A 453 -25.14 -14.27 -28.03
N ALA A 454 -26.35 -14.62 -28.42
CA ALA A 454 -27.36 -15.10 -27.48
C ALA A 454 -26.92 -16.41 -26.85
N ALA A 455 -27.36 -16.66 -25.61
CA ALA A 455 -27.15 -17.93 -24.96
C ALA A 455 -27.85 -19.06 -25.69
N ASP A 456 -27.14 -20.14 -25.99
CA ASP A 456 -27.74 -21.35 -26.56
C ASP A 456 -28.53 -22.12 -25.47
N MET A 457 -29.83 -21.87 -25.41
CA MET A 457 -30.72 -22.48 -24.42
C MET A 457 -30.83 -24.01 -24.57
N THR A 458 -30.40 -24.60 -25.69
CA THR A 458 -30.38 -26.06 -25.85
C THR A 458 -29.26 -26.74 -25.06
N ALA A 459 -28.25 -25.97 -24.69
CA ALA A 459 -27.14 -26.41 -23.82
C ALA A 459 -27.52 -26.40 -22.31
N LEU A 460 -28.70 -25.91 -21.93
CA LEU A 460 -29.21 -25.94 -20.56
C LEU A 460 -29.86 -27.30 -20.28
N ASP A 461 -29.05 -28.32 -20.15
CA ASP A 461 -29.48 -29.68 -19.79
C ASP A 461 -29.86 -29.82 -18.31
N GLN A 462 -30.30 -30.99 -17.90
CA GLN A 462 -30.76 -31.29 -16.54
C GLN A 462 -29.64 -31.12 -15.51
N ALA A 463 -28.42 -31.52 -15.81
CA ALA A 463 -27.27 -31.43 -14.92
C ALA A 463 -26.91 -29.95 -14.67
N LYS A 464 -26.93 -29.13 -15.72
CA LYS A 464 -26.67 -27.69 -15.64
C LYS A 464 -27.77 -26.94 -14.91
N ARG A 465 -29.04 -27.35 -15.07
CA ARG A 465 -30.16 -26.80 -14.28
C ARG A 465 -29.98 -27.06 -12.80
N GLU A 466 -29.56 -28.25 -12.41
CA GLU A 466 -29.31 -28.61 -11.02
C GLU A 466 -28.11 -27.85 -10.42
N GLU A 467 -27.04 -27.68 -11.17
CA GLU A 467 -25.86 -26.87 -10.78
C GLU A 467 -26.28 -25.41 -10.51
N LEU A 468 -26.97 -24.80 -11.46
CA LEU A 468 -27.43 -23.41 -11.36
C LEU A 468 -28.45 -23.21 -10.25
N TYR A 469 -29.39 -24.17 -10.07
CA TYR A 469 -30.33 -24.15 -8.97
C TYR A 469 -29.60 -24.08 -7.62
N ASN A 470 -28.63 -24.96 -7.39
CA ASN A 470 -27.90 -25.04 -6.13
C ASN A 470 -27.10 -23.74 -5.87
N SER A 471 -26.46 -23.19 -6.89
CA SER A 471 -25.73 -21.94 -6.83
C SER A 471 -26.64 -20.74 -6.53
N LEU A 472 -27.72 -20.61 -7.29
CA LEU A 472 -28.72 -19.56 -7.11
C LEU A 472 -29.39 -19.64 -5.72
N PHE A 473 -29.73 -20.85 -5.29
CA PHE A 473 -30.37 -21.07 -4.00
C PHE A 473 -29.47 -20.62 -2.85
N ALA A 474 -28.19 -21.00 -2.88
CA ALA A 474 -27.21 -20.58 -1.89
C ALA A 474 -27.00 -19.05 -1.89
N ARG A 475 -26.90 -18.43 -3.07
CA ARG A 475 -26.77 -16.97 -3.22
C ARG A 475 -27.98 -16.22 -2.67
N LYS A 476 -29.19 -16.61 -3.09
CA LYS A 476 -30.44 -16.00 -2.61
C LYS A 476 -30.65 -16.18 -1.09
N GLN A 477 -30.18 -17.28 -0.51
CA GLN A 477 -30.18 -17.46 0.95
C GLN A 477 -29.29 -16.45 1.66
N THR A 478 -28.10 -16.19 1.12
CA THR A 478 -27.19 -15.19 1.67
C THR A 478 -27.78 -13.79 1.54
N GLU A 479 -28.28 -13.43 0.36
CA GLU A 479 -28.94 -12.15 0.09
C GLU A 479 -30.14 -11.90 1.02
N ALA A 480 -30.96 -12.91 1.27
CA ALA A 480 -32.10 -12.80 2.19
C ALA A 480 -31.67 -12.48 3.64
N ILE A 481 -30.57 -13.09 4.10
CA ILE A 481 -29.99 -12.79 5.41
C ILE A 481 -29.41 -11.37 5.45
N GLU A 482 -28.65 -10.98 4.44
CA GLU A 482 -28.05 -9.66 4.36
C GLU A 482 -29.09 -8.55 4.28
N ALA A 483 -30.13 -8.73 3.46
CA ALA A 483 -31.26 -7.81 3.38
C ALA A 483 -31.94 -7.64 4.74
N ARG A 484 -32.15 -8.75 5.48
CA ARG A 484 -32.72 -8.68 6.81
C ARG A 484 -31.81 -8.00 7.82
N LEU A 485 -30.52 -8.24 7.75
CA LEU A 485 -29.53 -7.54 8.58
C LEU A 485 -29.50 -6.04 8.29
N ALA A 486 -29.56 -5.66 7.02
CA ALA A 486 -29.62 -4.26 6.59
C ALA A 486 -30.88 -3.56 7.13
N GLU A 487 -32.04 -4.21 7.03
CA GLU A 487 -33.31 -3.71 7.59
C GLU A 487 -33.21 -3.55 9.11
N LEU A 488 -32.67 -4.54 9.81
CA LEU A 488 -32.51 -4.47 11.27
C LEU A 488 -31.52 -3.35 11.66
N ARG A 489 -30.41 -3.18 10.93
CA ARG A 489 -29.44 -2.11 11.17
C ARG A 489 -30.04 -0.72 10.95
N SER A 490 -30.91 -0.56 9.96
CA SER A 490 -31.57 0.73 9.68
C SER A 490 -32.55 1.16 10.79
N THR A 491 -33.11 0.20 11.54
CA THR A 491 -34.10 0.44 12.57
C THR A 491 -33.57 0.34 14.01
N ALA A 492 -32.37 -0.27 14.19
CA ALA A 492 -31.79 -0.46 15.52
C ALA A 492 -31.02 0.78 16.00
N ALA A 493 -31.15 1.12 17.26
CA ALA A 493 -30.30 2.08 17.95
C ALA A 493 -28.92 1.39 18.27
N ILE A 494 -27.97 1.52 17.38
CA ILE A 494 -26.64 0.91 17.56
C ILE A 494 -25.72 1.90 18.28
N THR A 495 -25.26 1.53 19.48
CA THR A 495 -24.25 2.31 20.22
C THR A 495 -22.91 1.59 20.15
N ILE A 496 -21.92 2.23 19.52
CA ILE A 496 -20.55 1.72 19.48
C ILE A 496 -19.78 2.29 20.66
N SER A 497 -19.17 1.42 21.48
CA SER A 497 -18.35 1.89 22.61
C SER A 497 -17.11 2.67 22.10
N ALA A 498 -16.69 3.70 22.85
CA ALA A 498 -15.51 4.52 22.50
C ALA A 498 -14.28 3.66 22.23
N ARG A 499 -14.08 2.58 22.99
CA ARG A 499 -12.95 1.65 22.82
C ARG A 499 -12.97 0.94 21.46
N VAL A 500 -14.15 0.60 20.92
CA VAL A 500 -14.25 -0.03 19.58
C VAL A 500 -14.09 1.02 18.50
N GLN A 501 -14.59 2.23 18.71
CA GLN A 501 -14.43 3.35 17.80
C GLN A 501 -12.94 3.75 17.62
N ASP A 502 -12.17 3.72 18.71
CA ASP A 502 -10.72 3.96 18.68
C ASP A 502 -9.93 2.86 17.93
N LEU A 503 -10.42 1.61 17.94
CA LEU A 503 -9.79 0.52 17.18
C LEU A 503 -10.05 0.67 15.67
N VAL A 504 -11.28 1.00 15.29
CA VAL A 504 -11.65 1.20 13.87
C VAL A 504 -10.91 2.40 13.25
N ASN A 505 -10.73 3.48 14.04
CA ASN A 505 -10.01 4.67 13.58
C ASN A 505 -8.48 4.48 13.49
N LYS A 506 -7.93 3.39 14.02
CA LYS A 506 -6.49 3.07 13.92
C LYS A 506 -6.16 2.14 12.75
N GLU A 507 -7.16 1.53 12.12
CA GLU A 507 -6.99 0.64 10.96
C GLU A 507 -7.33 1.35 9.62
N ASN A 508 -7.81 2.60 9.65
CA ASN A 508 -7.98 3.49 8.50
C ASN A 508 -6.92 4.60 8.52
#